data_567d2f242aaf779835b7d6561f894661
#
_entry.id   567d2f242aaf779835b7d6561f894661
#
_cell.length_a   1.000
_cell.length_b   1.000
_cell.length_c   1.000
_cell.angle_alpha   90.00
_cell.angle_beta   90.00
_cell.angle_gamma   90.00
#
_symmetry.space_group_name_H-M   'P 1'
#
loop_
_entity.id
_entity.type
_entity.pdbx_description
1 polymer ?
#
loop_
_entity_poly.entity_id
_entity_poly.type
_entity_poly.pdbx_seq_one_letter_code
_entity_poly.pdbx_strand_id
1 'polypeptide(L)'
;ATSIYGARAMSGVIVITTKKGKAGSSRVSYTGEYTMRLKPDYSQFNIMNSQDQMSVYQEMQKKGWLNFSELSNASESGVYGKMYELLHTYDPVTKQFGLLNTPLSRANYLRDAEMRNTDWFDLLFNTNVMHNHSVSISSGNDKTSYYASLSALVDPGWTKDSKVNRYTANLNATYNILTNLSLNLISSGSYRKQKAPGTLSQSTDPVSGEVKRDFDINHNSYALNSSRAISATEYYTRNYAPFNIFHELENNYMDINASDLKVQGELKWKILPNLEVTALGAMKYSSTSQEHIITDFSNQAMAYRAMPTSSIRDQNPHLYRDPDNPYALPISILPEGGIYECSDFRMLGYDF
;
A
#
# COMPACT_ATOMS: atom_id res chain seq x y z
N ALA A 1 -31.57 14.44 24.39
CA ALA A 1 -31.02 13.27 23.66
C ALA A 1 -29.69 12.77 24.27
N THR A 2 -28.84 13.68 24.77
CA THR A 2 -27.52 13.30 25.35
C THR A 2 -27.61 12.58 26.68
N SER A 3 -28.69 12.75 27.44
CA SER A 3 -28.91 12.10 28.76
C SER A 3 -28.96 10.56 28.69
N ILE A 4 -29.37 10.00 27.54
CA ILE A 4 -29.46 8.53 27.32
C ILE A 4 -28.06 7.90 27.11
N TYR A 5 -27.07 8.69 26.65
CA TYR A 5 -25.75 8.19 26.28
C TYR A 5 -24.66 8.46 27.33
N GLY A 6 -25.04 9.12 28.44
CA GLY A 6 -24.19 9.37 29.61
C GLY A 6 -22.95 10.25 29.29
N ALA A 7 -21.91 10.13 30.12
CA ALA A 7 -20.70 10.95 30.03
C ALA A 7 -19.92 10.79 28.73
N ARG A 8 -20.10 9.68 27.99
CA ARG A 8 -19.46 9.46 26.68
C ARG A 8 -20.01 10.38 25.56
N ALA A 9 -21.13 11.06 25.81
CA ALA A 9 -21.80 11.94 24.84
C ALA A 9 -21.46 13.43 25.00
N MET A 10 -20.45 13.79 25.77
CA MET A 10 -20.07 15.21 26.01
C MET A 10 -19.70 15.96 24.73
N SER A 11 -19.13 15.27 23.73
CA SER A 11 -18.78 15.87 22.43
C SER A 11 -19.84 15.70 21.34
N GLY A 12 -21.03 15.20 21.67
CA GLY A 12 -22.13 14.92 20.76
C GLY A 12 -22.33 13.43 20.47
N VAL A 13 -23.46 13.11 19.85
CA VAL A 13 -23.85 11.73 19.49
C VAL A 13 -24.29 11.71 18.04
N ILE A 14 -23.75 10.79 17.25
CA ILE A 14 -24.20 10.46 15.91
C ILE A 14 -25.04 9.18 16.00
N VAL A 15 -26.35 9.30 15.78
CA VAL A 15 -27.25 8.16 15.76
C VAL A 15 -27.45 7.68 14.33
N ILE A 16 -27.02 6.45 14.05
CA ILE A 16 -27.17 5.81 12.74
C ILE A 16 -28.37 4.86 12.79
N THR A 17 -29.40 5.16 11.99
CA THR A 17 -30.55 4.29 11.82
C THR A 17 -30.38 3.45 10.56
N THR A 18 -30.34 2.12 10.71
CA THR A 18 -30.23 1.19 9.59
C THR A 18 -31.57 1.06 8.85
N LYS A 19 -31.49 0.72 7.54
CA LYS A 19 -32.70 0.43 6.74
C LYS A 19 -33.45 -0.76 7.34
N LYS A 20 -34.81 -0.66 7.38
CA LYS A 20 -35.71 -1.70 7.88
C LYS A 20 -36.67 -2.11 6.77
N GLY A 21 -37.18 -3.33 6.85
CA GLY A 21 -38.31 -3.76 6.03
C GLY A 21 -39.60 -3.03 6.37
N LYS A 22 -40.52 -2.91 5.42
CA LYS A 22 -41.84 -2.36 5.62
C LYS A 22 -42.88 -3.47 5.48
N ALA A 23 -43.89 -3.46 6.35
CA ALA A 23 -45.05 -4.35 6.23
C ALA A 23 -45.83 -4.10 4.92
N GLY A 24 -46.34 -5.16 4.31
CA GLY A 24 -47.20 -5.10 3.12
C GLY A 24 -46.47 -4.86 1.80
N SER A 25 -45.12 -4.74 1.76
CA SER A 25 -44.40 -4.55 0.52
C SER A 25 -43.13 -5.41 0.45
N SER A 26 -42.93 -6.08 -0.68
CA SER A 26 -41.67 -6.77 -1.00
C SER A 26 -40.95 -5.98 -2.09
N ARG A 27 -39.70 -5.65 -1.86
CA ARG A 27 -38.90 -4.88 -2.82
C ARG A 27 -37.49 -5.47 -2.94
N VAL A 28 -37.09 -5.69 -4.18
CA VAL A 28 -35.66 -5.98 -4.53
C VAL A 28 -35.09 -4.74 -5.18
N SER A 29 -33.88 -4.37 -4.79
CA SER A 29 -33.19 -3.22 -5.37
C SER A 29 -31.77 -3.62 -5.71
N TYR A 30 -31.30 -3.18 -6.87
CA TYR A 30 -29.90 -3.27 -7.30
C TYR A 30 -29.33 -1.87 -7.47
N THR A 31 -28.10 -1.68 -7.03
CA THR A 31 -27.34 -0.44 -7.22
C THR A 31 -25.96 -0.80 -7.74
N GLY A 32 -25.57 -0.19 -8.86
CA GLY A 32 -24.21 -0.24 -9.39
C GLY A 32 -23.59 1.14 -9.33
N GLU A 33 -22.42 1.23 -8.73
CA GLU A 33 -21.61 2.45 -8.62
C GLU A 33 -20.29 2.24 -9.35
N TYR A 34 -19.90 3.21 -10.18
CA TYR A 34 -18.65 3.18 -10.92
C TYR A 34 -17.89 4.47 -10.64
N THR A 35 -16.64 4.34 -10.20
CA THR A 35 -15.74 5.46 -9.97
C THR A 35 -14.52 5.30 -10.84
N MET A 36 -14.29 6.27 -11.74
CA MET A 36 -13.11 6.28 -12.62
C MET A 36 -12.06 7.23 -12.06
N ARG A 37 -10.80 6.75 -12.03
CA ARG A 37 -9.61 7.55 -11.74
C ARG A 37 -8.71 7.52 -12.96
N LEU A 38 -8.40 8.68 -13.50
CA LEU A 38 -7.45 8.83 -14.61
C LEU A 38 -6.02 8.75 -14.12
N LYS A 39 -5.09 8.38 -14.99
CA LYS A 39 -3.66 8.48 -14.71
C LYS A 39 -3.27 9.93 -14.48
N PRO A 40 -2.34 10.22 -13.57
CA PRO A 40 -1.69 11.53 -13.52
C PRO A 40 -0.86 11.75 -14.81
N ASP A 41 -0.55 12.99 -15.10
CA ASP A 41 0.24 13.37 -16.27
C ASP A 41 1.28 14.43 -15.88
N TYR A 42 2.48 14.37 -16.47
CA TYR A 42 3.56 15.32 -16.19
C TYR A 42 3.22 16.76 -16.56
N SER A 43 2.25 16.99 -17.44
CA SER A 43 1.78 18.36 -17.76
C SER A 43 1.16 19.07 -16.55
N GLN A 44 0.74 18.33 -15.53
CA GLN A 44 0.19 18.88 -14.29
C GLN A 44 1.27 19.29 -13.26
N PHE A 45 2.54 18.99 -13.54
CA PHE A 45 3.65 19.19 -12.60
C PHE A 45 4.78 19.99 -13.28
N ASN A 46 5.42 20.87 -12.52
CA ASN A 46 6.61 21.58 -13.00
C ASN A 46 7.88 20.76 -12.74
N ILE A 47 8.08 19.70 -13.54
CA ILE A 47 9.21 18.77 -13.42
C ILE A 47 10.00 18.78 -14.72
N MET A 48 11.33 18.78 -14.59
CA MET A 48 12.24 18.74 -15.74
C MET A 48 12.02 17.47 -16.58
N ASN A 49 12.08 17.62 -17.89
CA ASN A 49 12.17 16.49 -18.82
C ASN A 49 13.59 15.90 -18.83
N SER A 50 13.81 14.81 -19.59
CA SER A 50 15.14 14.17 -19.68
C SER A 50 16.20 15.10 -20.21
N GLN A 51 15.90 15.92 -21.21
CA GLN A 51 16.84 16.84 -21.85
C GLN A 51 17.35 17.88 -20.85
N ASP A 52 16.45 18.50 -20.10
CA ASP A 52 16.80 19.48 -19.08
C ASP A 52 17.64 18.84 -17.96
N GLN A 53 17.24 17.67 -17.48
CA GLN A 53 17.99 16.92 -16.48
C GLN A 53 19.38 16.54 -16.95
N MET A 54 19.52 16.04 -18.18
CA MET A 54 20.80 15.65 -18.74
C MET A 54 21.72 16.88 -18.96
N SER A 55 21.19 18.06 -19.25
CA SER A 55 21.98 19.27 -19.32
C SER A 55 22.62 19.64 -17.98
N VAL A 56 21.87 19.47 -16.87
CA VAL A 56 22.39 19.65 -15.51
C VAL A 56 23.47 18.59 -15.20
N TYR A 57 23.23 17.33 -15.50
CA TYR A 57 24.21 16.26 -15.26
C TYR A 57 25.50 16.44 -16.06
N GLN A 58 25.42 16.88 -17.30
CA GLN A 58 26.61 17.22 -18.10
C GLN A 58 27.42 18.34 -17.48
N GLU A 59 26.77 19.37 -16.95
CA GLU A 59 27.44 20.45 -16.24
C GLU A 59 28.12 19.95 -14.95
N MET A 60 27.44 19.08 -14.19
CA MET A 60 28.04 18.42 -13.01
C MET A 60 29.27 17.59 -13.37
N GLN A 61 29.21 16.86 -14.49
CA GLN A 61 30.36 16.09 -14.96
C GLN A 61 31.53 17.00 -15.34
N LYS A 62 31.29 18.10 -16.06
CA LYS A 62 32.33 19.07 -16.41
C LYS A 62 33.03 19.65 -15.17
N LYS A 63 32.31 19.79 -14.07
CA LYS A 63 32.83 20.24 -12.78
C LYS A 63 33.51 19.14 -11.96
N GLY A 64 33.56 17.90 -12.46
CA GLY A 64 34.17 16.77 -11.77
C GLY A 64 33.32 16.19 -10.63
N TRP A 65 32.02 16.53 -10.54
CA TRP A 65 31.15 16.05 -9.48
C TRP A 65 30.56 14.64 -9.75
N LEU A 66 30.73 14.14 -10.97
CA LEU A 66 30.23 12.83 -11.39
C LEU A 66 31.39 11.94 -11.82
N ASN A 67 32.28 11.60 -10.88
CA ASN A 67 33.38 10.69 -11.17
C ASN A 67 33.04 9.23 -10.83
N PHE A 68 33.75 8.29 -11.48
CA PHE A 68 33.48 6.87 -11.34
C PHE A 68 33.59 6.36 -9.90
N SER A 69 34.62 6.79 -9.15
CA SER A 69 34.86 6.29 -7.80
C SER A 69 33.76 6.70 -6.82
N GLU A 70 33.22 7.88 -6.99
CA GLU A 70 32.07 8.34 -6.17
C GLU A 70 30.78 7.64 -6.57
N LEU A 71 30.48 7.56 -7.87
CA LEU A 71 29.27 6.95 -8.36
C LEU A 71 29.19 5.44 -8.12
N SER A 72 30.32 4.73 -8.20
CA SER A 72 30.35 3.28 -7.95
C SER A 72 30.17 2.91 -6.47
N ASN A 73 30.44 3.85 -5.57
CA ASN A 73 30.29 3.66 -4.12
C ASN A 73 29.07 4.41 -3.55
N ALA A 74 28.28 5.07 -4.40
CA ALA A 74 27.08 5.79 -3.96
C ALA A 74 25.96 4.85 -3.53
N SER A 75 25.16 5.29 -2.56
CA SER A 75 23.94 4.59 -2.15
C SER A 75 22.86 4.58 -3.25
N GLU A 76 22.94 5.57 -4.16
CA GLU A 76 22.05 5.70 -5.32
C GLU A 76 22.86 6.02 -6.57
N SER A 77 22.47 5.44 -7.70
CA SER A 77 23.09 5.71 -8.99
C SER A 77 22.05 6.21 -10.01
N GLY A 78 22.54 6.87 -11.04
CA GLY A 78 21.74 7.35 -12.17
C GLY A 78 22.40 7.02 -13.50
N VAL A 79 22.10 7.82 -14.52
CA VAL A 79 22.56 7.61 -15.91
C VAL A 79 24.09 7.46 -15.99
N TYR A 80 24.84 8.31 -15.30
CA TYR A 80 26.31 8.24 -15.30
C TYR A 80 26.84 7.03 -14.53
N GLY A 81 26.25 6.69 -13.39
CA GLY A 81 26.61 5.49 -12.63
C GLY A 81 26.41 4.23 -13.46
N LYS A 82 25.27 4.12 -14.16
CA LYS A 82 24.99 3.00 -15.05
C LYS A 82 25.93 2.97 -16.27
N MET A 83 26.23 4.11 -16.84
CA MET A 83 27.23 4.20 -17.93
C MET A 83 28.59 3.65 -17.48
N TYR A 84 29.09 4.07 -16.32
CA TYR A 84 30.35 3.59 -15.80
C TYR A 84 30.34 2.11 -15.43
N GLU A 85 29.22 1.61 -14.88
CA GLU A 85 29.03 0.18 -14.65
C GLU A 85 29.17 -0.61 -15.97
N LEU A 86 28.47 -0.20 -17.01
CA LEU A 86 28.50 -0.87 -18.32
C LEU A 86 29.90 -0.84 -18.99
N LEU A 87 30.68 0.23 -18.79
CA LEU A 87 32.06 0.33 -19.29
C LEU A 87 32.99 -0.70 -18.64
N HIS A 88 32.66 -1.23 -17.47
CA HIS A 88 33.51 -2.14 -16.69
C HIS A 88 32.91 -3.55 -16.57
N THR A 89 31.66 -3.75 -16.98
CA THR A 89 30.97 -5.05 -16.99
C THR A 89 31.31 -5.80 -18.27
N TYR A 90 32.10 -6.86 -18.15
CA TYR A 90 32.43 -7.75 -19.26
C TYR A 90 31.49 -8.94 -19.29
N ASP A 91 30.87 -9.20 -20.43
CA ASP A 91 30.07 -10.39 -20.67
C ASP A 91 30.94 -11.51 -21.28
N PRO A 92 31.18 -12.61 -20.54
CA PRO A 92 32.02 -13.70 -21.03
C PRO A 92 31.37 -14.50 -22.19
N VAL A 93 30.05 -14.40 -22.38
CA VAL A 93 29.33 -15.09 -23.45
C VAL A 93 29.49 -14.34 -24.77
N THR A 94 29.18 -13.08 -24.79
CA THR A 94 29.30 -12.21 -25.96
C THR A 94 30.75 -11.75 -26.21
N LYS A 95 31.64 -11.90 -25.21
CA LYS A 95 33.03 -11.42 -25.20
C LYS A 95 33.13 -9.90 -25.42
N GLN A 96 32.17 -9.15 -24.93
CA GLN A 96 32.08 -7.70 -25.07
C GLN A 96 31.86 -7.05 -23.71
N PHE A 97 32.27 -5.78 -23.60
CA PHE A 97 31.82 -4.94 -22.49
C PHE A 97 30.40 -4.45 -22.77
N GLY A 98 29.65 -4.20 -21.70
CA GLY A 98 28.27 -3.69 -21.79
C GLY A 98 28.18 -2.35 -22.55
N LEU A 99 29.24 -1.55 -22.48
CA LEU A 99 29.44 -0.35 -23.31
C LEU A 99 30.90 -0.23 -23.71
N LEU A 100 31.17 0.06 -25.00
CA LEU A 100 32.53 0.30 -25.47
C LEU A 100 33.07 1.62 -24.87
N ASN A 101 34.29 1.58 -24.34
CA ASN A 101 34.94 2.76 -23.77
C ASN A 101 35.53 3.69 -24.83
N THR A 102 34.70 4.16 -25.74
CA THR A 102 35.04 5.18 -26.74
C THR A 102 34.26 6.47 -26.51
N PRO A 103 34.79 7.65 -26.88
CA PRO A 103 34.08 8.90 -26.76
C PRO A 103 32.71 8.85 -27.49
N LEU A 104 32.65 8.22 -28.64
CA LEU A 104 31.42 8.09 -29.45
C LEU A 104 30.37 7.22 -28.74
N SER A 105 30.75 6.05 -28.21
CA SER A 105 29.82 5.15 -27.52
C SER A 105 29.26 5.79 -26.26
N ARG A 106 30.09 6.46 -25.47
CA ARG A 106 29.63 7.23 -24.31
C ARG A 106 28.69 8.38 -24.69
N ALA A 107 29.02 9.15 -25.74
CA ALA A 107 28.17 10.22 -26.21
C ALA A 107 26.80 9.71 -26.70
N ASN A 108 26.78 8.59 -27.42
CA ASN A 108 25.52 7.97 -27.87
C ASN A 108 24.68 7.50 -26.68
N TYR A 109 25.27 6.83 -25.69
CA TYR A 109 24.56 6.40 -24.48
C TYR A 109 23.91 7.58 -23.72
N LEU A 110 24.66 8.68 -23.54
CA LEU A 110 24.16 9.88 -22.88
C LEU A 110 23.07 10.56 -23.71
N ARG A 111 23.18 10.55 -25.02
CA ARG A 111 22.15 11.07 -25.93
C ARG A 111 20.89 10.26 -25.88
N ASP A 112 20.98 8.91 -25.79
CA ASP A 112 19.82 8.05 -25.62
C ASP A 112 19.08 8.34 -24.31
N ALA A 113 19.83 8.61 -23.23
CA ALA A 113 19.24 9.03 -21.96
C ALA A 113 18.57 10.41 -22.04
N GLU A 114 19.19 11.37 -22.75
CA GLU A 114 18.63 12.70 -23.01
C GLU A 114 17.29 12.64 -23.74
N MET A 115 17.16 11.75 -24.71
CA MET A 115 15.96 11.61 -25.56
C MET A 115 14.90 10.68 -24.95
N ARG A 116 15.20 9.95 -23.90
CA ARG A 116 14.35 8.89 -23.34
C ARG A 116 13.01 9.38 -22.83
N ASN A 117 13.02 10.39 -22.00
CA ASN A 117 11.85 11.06 -21.44
C ASN A 117 10.83 10.09 -20.79
N THR A 118 11.32 9.19 -19.94
CA THR A 118 10.49 8.15 -19.29
C THR A 118 9.28 8.75 -18.60
N ASP A 119 8.10 8.24 -18.91
CA ASP A 119 6.85 8.62 -18.27
C ASP A 119 6.50 7.65 -17.14
N TRP A 120 6.96 7.99 -15.93
CA TRP A 120 6.70 7.16 -14.75
C TRP A 120 5.22 7.13 -14.36
N PHE A 121 4.46 8.19 -14.65
CA PHE A 121 3.02 8.17 -14.39
C PHE A 121 2.30 7.18 -15.30
N ASP A 122 2.62 7.16 -16.59
CA ASP A 122 2.04 6.20 -17.51
C ASP A 122 2.41 4.76 -17.15
N LEU A 123 3.64 4.53 -16.71
CA LEU A 123 4.17 3.21 -16.38
C LEU A 123 3.68 2.67 -15.04
N LEU A 124 3.50 3.51 -14.01
CA LEU A 124 3.19 3.09 -12.64
C LEU A 124 1.71 3.20 -12.27
N PHE A 125 0.92 3.88 -13.09
CA PHE A 125 -0.50 4.09 -12.82
C PHE A 125 -1.38 3.47 -13.90
N ASN A 126 -2.59 3.13 -13.52
CA ASN A 126 -3.63 2.63 -14.42
C ASN A 126 -4.77 3.63 -14.49
N THR A 127 -5.44 3.73 -15.65
CA THR A 127 -6.80 4.24 -15.66
C THR A 127 -7.66 3.22 -14.94
N ASN A 128 -8.11 3.56 -13.75
CA ASN A 128 -8.79 2.63 -12.86
C ASN A 128 -10.30 2.87 -12.86
N VAL A 129 -11.07 1.81 -13.02
CA VAL A 129 -12.53 1.82 -12.85
C VAL A 129 -12.87 0.92 -11.67
N MET A 130 -13.02 1.54 -10.51
CA MET A 130 -13.54 0.88 -9.32
C MET A 130 -15.05 0.72 -9.49
N HIS A 131 -15.58 -0.44 -9.16
CA HIS A 131 -17.02 -0.69 -9.20
C HIS A 131 -17.51 -1.36 -7.91
N ASN A 132 -18.73 -0.99 -7.52
CA ASN A 132 -19.42 -1.54 -6.37
C ASN A 132 -20.82 -1.94 -6.77
N HIS A 133 -21.16 -3.20 -6.62
CA HIS A 133 -22.47 -3.76 -6.91
C HIS A 133 -23.15 -4.16 -5.62
N SER A 134 -24.36 -3.69 -5.42
CA SER A 134 -25.16 -4.00 -4.23
C SER A 134 -26.54 -4.48 -4.62
N VAL A 135 -26.94 -5.61 -4.05
CA VAL A 135 -28.31 -6.13 -4.13
C VAL A 135 -28.92 -6.09 -2.75
N SER A 136 -30.13 -5.60 -2.64
CA SER A 136 -30.88 -5.60 -1.38
C SER A 136 -32.30 -6.05 -1.56
N ILE A 137 -32.83 -6.75 -0.56
CA ILE A 137 -34.22 -7.17 -0.45
C ILE A 137 -34.78 -6.62 0.84
N SER A 138 -35.99 -6.06 0.76
CA SER A 138 -36.75 -5.70 1.92
C SER A 138 -38.16 -6.26 1.77
N SER A 139 -38.69 -6.84 2.84
CA SER A 139 -40.04 -7.34 2.88
C SER A 139 -40.55 -7.35 4.32
N GLY A 140 -41.87 -7.50 4.50
CA GLY A 140 -42.47 -7.62 5.82
C GLY A 140 -43.94 -7.87 5.79
N ASN A 141 -44.44 -8.32 6.93
CA ASN A 141 -45.87 -8.43 7.27
C ASN A 141 -46.08 -7.89 8.70
N ASP A 142 -47.24 -8.07 9.26
CA ASP A 142 -47.58 -7.54 10.61
C ASP A 142 -46.70 -8.13 11.72
N LYS A 143 -46.17 -9.34 11.53
CA LYS A 143 -45.32 -10.03 12.53
C LYS A 143 -43.84 -9.88 12.26
N THR A 144 -43.43 -9.79 11.00
CA THR A 144 -42.01 -9.80 10.64
C THR A 144 -41.73 -8.72 9.62
N SER A 145 -40.57 -8.09 9.75
CA SER A 145 -40.01 -7.26 8.69
C SER A 145 -38.50 -7.49 8.61
N TYR A 146 -37.98 -7.53 7.40
CA TYR A 146 -36.53 -7.72 7.20
C TYR A 146 -36.00 -6.89 6.04
N TYR A 147 -34.78 -6.52 6.18
CA TYR A 147 -33.91 -5.94 5.15
C TYR A 147 -32.60 -6.74 5.11
N ALA A 148 -32.27 -7.25 3.96
CA ALA A 148 -30.99 -7.91 3.74
C ALA A 148 -30.28 -7.27 2.53
N SER A 149 -28.95 -7.16 2.58
CA SER A 149 -28.17 -6.67 1.45
C SER A 149 -26.81 -7.39 1.36
N LEU A 150 -26.38 -7.57 0.11
CA LEU A 150 -25.06 -8.05 -0.24
C LEU A 150 -24.40 -7.01 -1.15
N SER A 151 -23.13 -6.72 -0.93
CA SER A 151 -22.38 -5.86 -1.83
C SER A 151 -20.99 -6.43 -2.11
N ALA A 152 -20.49 -6.15 -3.31
CA ALA A 152 -19.16 -6.50 -3.78
C ALA A 152 -18.50 -5.26 -4.39
N LEU A 153 -17.47 -4.76 -3.73
CA LEU A 153 -16.60 -3.70 -4.24
C LEU A 153 -15.33 -4.32 -4.80
N VAL A 154 -15.01 -3.96 -6.02
CA VAL A 154 -13.79 -4.38 -6.72
C VAL A 154 -13.06 -3.12 -7.17
N ASP A 155 -11.86 -2.94 -6.66
CA ASP A 155 -10.90 -1.92 -7.06
C ASP A 155 -9.69 -2.62 -7.68
N PRO A 156 -9.54 -2.61 -9.01
CA PRO A 156 -8.41 -3.25 -9.70
C PRO A 156 -7.07 -2.57 -9.42
N GLY A 157 -7.07 -1.39 -8.80
CA GLY A 157 -5.89 -0.63 -8.42
C GLY A 157 -5.58 0.52 -9.37
N TRP A 158 -5.48 1.71 -8.81
CA TRP A 158 -5.02 2.90 -9.52
C TRP A 158 -3.51 2.90 -9.74
N THR A 159 -2.77 2.37 -8.77
CA THR A 159 -1.33 2.10 -8.90
C THR A 159 -1.09 0.63 -9.24
N LYS A 160 -0.02 0.34 -9.98
CA LYS A 160 0.38 -1.04 -10.29
C LYS A 160 0.59 -1.85 -9.02
N ASP A 161 0.30 -3.14 -9.10
CA ASP A 161 0.42 -4.11 -8.00
C ASP A 161 -0.37 -3.79 -6.72
N SER A 162 -1.37 -2.91 -6.84
CA SER A 162 -2.33 -2.60 -5.79
C SER A 162 -3.73 -3.02 -6.22
N LYS A 163 -4.47 -3.70 -5.36
CA LYS A 163 -5.88 -4.06 -5.59
C LYS A 163 -6.62 -4.23 -4.28
N VAL A 164 -7.93 -3.95 -4.29
CA VAL A 164 -8.82 -4.14 -3.14
C VAL A 164 -10.11 -4.80 -3.59
N ASN A 165 -10.47 -5.91 -2.94
CA ASN A 165 -11.78 -6.51 -3.06
C ASN A 165 -12.45 -6.51 -1.68
N ARG A 166 -13.71 -6.07 -1.60
CA ARG A 166 -14.48 -6.08 -0.35
C ARG A 166 -15.89 -6.62 -0.59
N TYR A 167 -16.24 -7.60 0.19
CA TYR A 167 -17.58 -8.17 0.22
C TYR A 167 -18.25 -7.80 1.53
N THR A 168 -19.53 -7.38 1.47
CA THR A 168 -20.27 -6.96 2.66
C THR A 168 -21.65 -7.60 2.65
N ALA A 169 -22.09 -8.10 3.79
CA ALA A 169 -23.42 -8.62 4.01
C ALA A 169 -24.07 -7.92 5.20
N ASN A 170 -25.32 -7.51 5.06
CA ASN A 170 -26.08 -6.90 6.15
C ASN A 170 -27.47 -7.55 6.24
N LEU A 171 -27.93 -7.73 7.47
CA LEU A 171 -29.26 -8.20 7.81
C LEU A 171 -29.82 -7.32 8.93
N ASN A 172 -31.05 -6.86 8.77
CA ASN A 172 -31.84 -6.23 9.82
C ASN A 172 -33.21 -6.86 9.79
N ALA A 173 -33.55 -7.62 10.82
CA ALA A 173 -34.78 -8.35 10.93
C ALA A 173 -35.49 -7.97 12.24
N THR A 174 -36.76 -7.61 12.16
CA THR A 174 -37.64 -7.37 13.33
C THR A 174 -38.71 -8.44 13.37
N TYR A 175 -38.89 -9.04 14.51
CA TYR A 175 -39.96 -10.00 14.78
C TYR A 175 -40.82 -9.53 15.96
N ASN A 176 -42.09 -9.29 15.71
CA ASN A 176 -43.07 -8.95 16.70
C ASN A 176 -43.62 -10.26 17.32
N ILE A 177 -43.05 -10.65 18.49
CA ILE A 177 -43.42 -11.87 19.21
C ILE A 177 -44.84 -11.75 19.72
N LEU A 178 -45.14 -10.59 20.30
CA LEU A 178 -46.48 -10.17 20.74
C LEU A 178 -46.75 -8.75 20.25
N THR A 179 -47.94 -8.28 20.40
CA THR A 179 -48.31 -6.89 20.02
C THR A 179 -47.49 -5.83 20.80
N ASN A 180 -46.99 -6.19 21.96
CA ASN A 180 -46.20 -5.33 22.84
C ASN A 180 -44.75 -5.82 23.07
N LEU A 181 -44.33 -6.90 22.40
CA LEU A 181 -42.99 -7.47 22.54
C LEU A 181 -42.36 -7.69 21.16
N SER A 182 -41.25 -7.07 20.88
CA SER A 182 -40.50 -7.22 19.62
C SER A 182 -39.04 -7.53 19.85
N LEU A 183 -38.48 -8.36 18.98
CA LEU A 183 -37.04 -8.68 18.87
C LEU A 183 -36.53 -8.08 17.54
N ASN A 184 -35.46 -7.30 17.62
CA ASN A 184 -34.75 -6.79 16.47
C ASN A 184 -33.34 -7.41 16.41
N LEU A 185 -33.02 -8.06 15.32
CA LEU A 185 -31.71 -8.65 15.06
C LEU A 185 -31.03 -7.84 13.96
N ILE A 186 -29.82 -7.33 14.25
CA ILE A 186 -28.98 -6.63 13.28
C ILE A 186 -27.66 -7.41 13.17
N SER A 187 -27.35 -7.83 11.96
CA SER A 187 -26.07 -8.47 11.66
C SER A 187 -25.39 -7.77 10.50
N SER A 188 -24.10 -7.57 10.61
CA SER A 188 -23.26 -7.06 9.51
C SER A 188 -21.95 -7.81 9.47
N GLY A 189 -21.54 -8.20 8.27
CA GLY A 189 -20.27 -8.83 8.02
C GLY A 189 -19.54 -8.18 6.85
N SER A 190 -18.24 -8.09 6.92
CA SER A 190 -17.40 -7.69 5.80
C SER A 190 -16.13 -8.54 5.71
N TYR A 191 -15.71 -8.80 4.49
CA TYR A 191 -14.43 -9.41 4.17
C TYR A 191 -13.71 -8.56 3.14
N ARG A 192 -12.49 -8.16 3.46
CA ARG A 192 -11.63 -7.36 2.57
C ARG A 192 -10.34 -8.11 2.32
N LYS A 193 -9.99 -8.24 1.04
CA LYS A 193 -8.69 -8.70 0.58
C LYS A 193 -8.01 -7.55 -0.18
N GLN A 194 -6.78 -7.24 0.22
CA GLN A 194 -5.99 -6.16 -0.38
C GLN A 194 -4.57 -6.65 -0.65
N LYS A 195 -4.06 -6.35 -1.84
CA LYS A 195 -2.63 -6.39 -2.15
C LYS A 195 -2.12 -4.94 -2.23
N ALA A 196 -0.99 -4.67 -1.62
CA ALA A 196 -0.33 -3.36 -1.64
C ALA A 196 1.20 -3.54 -1.79
N PRO A 197 1.93 -2.52 -2.29
CA PRO A 197 3.38 -2.50 -2.21
C PRO A 197 3.85 -2.65 -0.76
N GLY A 198 5.03 -3.23 -0.58
CA GLY A 198 5.63 -3.34 0.74
C GLY A 198 5.86 -1.95 1.32
N THR A 199 5.32 -1.73 2.51
CA THR A 199 5.61 -0.55 3.32
C THR A 199 6.39 -0.99 4.54
N LEU A 200 7.43 -0.24 4.87
CA LEU A 200 8.34 -0.65 5.92
C LEU A 200 7.97 -0.10 7.27
N SER A 201 8.51 -0.76 8.27
CA SER A 201 8.60 -0.23 9.60
C SER A 201 9.24 1.16 9.55
N GLN A 202 8.48 2.17 9.95
CA GLN A 202 8.98 3.52 10.12
C GLN A 202 9.97 3.52 11.30
N SER A 203 11.23 3.83 11.05
CA SER A 203 12.14 4.18 12.13
C SER A 203 12.03 5.68 12.38
N THR A 204 11.65 6.06 13.59
CA THR A 204 11.64 7.46 13.99
C THR A 204 12.95 7.76 14.69
N ASP A 205 13.70 8.73 14.19
CA ASP A 205 14.88 9.23 14.88
C ASP A 205 14.43 9.82 16.23
N PRO A 206 14.92 9.30 17.37
CA PRO A 206 14.47 9.74 18.69
C PRO A 206 14.90 11.16 19.04
N VAL A 207 15.84 11.75 18.30
CA VAL A 207 16.36 13.10 18.54
C VAL A 207 15.68 14.14 17.65
N SER A 208 15.61 13.87 16.34
CA SER A 208 15.02 14.81 15.36
C SER A 208 13.51 14.61 15.18
N GLY A 209 12.96 13.45 15.57
CA GLY A 209 11.58 13.06 15.26
C GLY A 209 11.36 12.72 13.78
N GLU A 210 12.41 12.69 12.96
CA GLU A 210 12.32 12.39 11.55
C GLU A 210 11.97 10.92 11.32
N VAL A 211 11.02 10.68 10.44
CA VAL A 211 10.61 9.33 10.03
C VAL A 211 11.41 8.92 8.79
N LYS A 212 12.31 7.96 8.96
CA LYS A 212 13.07 7.38 7.85
C LYS A 212 12.31 6.20 7.23
N ARG A 213 12.25 6.18 5.91
CA ARG A 213 11.59 5.16 5.09
C ARG A 213 12.54 4.71 3.99
N ASP A 214 13.54 3.92 4.36
CA ASP A 214 14.66 3.61 3.47
C ASP A 214 14.24 2.77 2.25
N PHE A 215 13.22 1.93 2.39
CA PHE A 215 12.77 1.03 1.33
C PHE A 215 11.32 1.25 0.89
N ASP A 216 10.68 2.34 1.33
CA ASP A 216 9.29 2.65 0.99
C ASP A 216 9.10 2.79 -0.53
N ILE A 217 8.12 2.08 -1.08
CA ILE A 217 7.75 2.14 -2.48
C ILE A 217 6.44 2.90 -2.61
N ASN A 218 6.55 4.19 -2.82
CA ASN A 218 5.42 5.05 -3.11
C ASN A 218 5.44 5.46 -4.59
N HIS A 219 4.49 4.97 -5.38
CA HIS A 219 4.42 5.23 -6.82
C HIS A 219 4.40 6.71 -7.17
N ASN A 220 3.64 7.51 -6.40
CA ASN A 220 3.53 8.94 -6.67
C ASN A 220 4.84 9.67 -6.34
N SER A 221 5.45 9.36 -5.20
CA SER A 221 6.76 9.91 -4.83
C SER A 221 7.84 9.47 -5.83
N TYR A 222 7.81 8.21 -6.27
CA TYR A 222 8.76 7.73 -7.27
C TYR A 222 8.61 8.47 -8.61
N ALA A 223 7.39 8.62 -9.12
CA ALA A 223 7.13 9.33 -10.37
C ALA A 223 7.54 10.81 -10.32
N LEU A 224 7.37 11.46 -9.16
CA LEU A 224 7.72 12.86 -8.98
C LEU A 224 9.23 13.10 -8.80
N ASN A 225 9.94 12.18 -8.16
CA ASN A 225 11.34 12.39 -7.74
C ASN A 225 12.36 11.61 -8.56
N SER A 226 11.94 10.61 -9.35
CA SER A 226 12.86 9.85 -10.18
C SER A 226 13.18 10.57 -11.48
N SER A 227 14.43 10.44 -11.92
CA SER A 227 14.87 11.01 -13.18
C SER A 227 14.11 10.40 -14.36
N ARG A 228 13.66 11.23 -15.28
CA ARG A 228 13.04 10.80 -16.53
C ARG A 228 14.08 10.36 -17.58
N ALA A 229 15.37 10.55 -17.30
CA ALA A 229 16.47 10.10 -18.15
C ALA A 229 16.87 8.64 -17.89
N ILE A 230 16.44 8.02 -16.77
CA ILE A 230 16.71 6.60 -16.50
C ILE A 230 15.72 5.68 -17.23
N SER A 231 16.17 4.47 -17.55
CA SER A 231 15.35 3.45 -18.21
C SER A 231 14.46 2.71 -17.23
N ALA A 232 13.23 2.43 -17.62
CA ALA A 232 12.30 1.62 -16.84
C ALA A 232 12.67 0.12 -16.80
N THR A 233 13.51 -0.35 -17.71
CA THR A 233 13.88 -1.77 -17.86
C THR A 233 15.24 -2.11 -17.28
N GLU A 234 16.05 -1.09 -16.94
CA GLU A 234 17.39 -1.29 -16.40
C GLU A 234 17.38 -1.27 -14.88
N TYR A 235 18.37 -1.94 -14.28
CA TYR A 235 18.67 -1.85 -12.85
C TYR A 235 19.66 -0.73 -12.60
N TYR A 236 19.40 0.04 -11.58
CA TYR A 236 20.25 1.08 -11.02
C TYR A 236 20.64 0.68 -9.59
N THR A 237 21.45 1.47 -8.91
CA THR A 237 21.74 1.26 -7.49
C THR A 237 20.79 2.11 -6.64
N ARG A 238 20.18 1.51 -5.62
CA ARG A 238 19.47 2.17 -4.53
C ARG A 238 19.78 1.42 -3.24
N ASN A 239 20.05 2.12 -2.16
CA ASN A 239 20.45 1.50 -0.89
C ASN A 239 21.65 0.54 -1.05
N TYR A 240 22.64 0.92 -1.85
CA TYR A 240 23.84 0.13 -2.17
C TYR A 240 23.60 -1.20 -2.89
N ALA A 241 22.38 -1.47 -3.36
CA ALA A 241 21.98 -2.71 -4.02
C ALA A 241 21.24 -2.45 -5.35
N PRO A 242 21.17 -3.43 -6.26
CA PRO A 242 20.42 -3.31 -7.49
C PRO A 242 18.95 -2.99 -7.23
N PHE A 243 18.42 -2.05 -7.98
CA PHE A 243 17.03 -1.59 -7.88
C PHE A 243 16.41 -1.36 -9.25
N ASN A 244 15.22 -1.92 -9.44
CA ASN A 244 14.27 -1.57 -10.49
C ASN A 244 12.88 -1.54 -9.85
N ILE A 245 12.11 -0.48 -10.08
CA ILE A 245 10.83 -0.28 -9.39
C ILE A 245 9.83 -1.41 -9.66
N PHE A 246 9.76 -1.92 -10.89
CA PHE A 246 8.82 -2.99 -11.24
C PHE A 246 9.22 -4.31 -10.58
N HIS A 247 10.51 -4.62 -10.62
CA HIS A 247 11.04 -5.80 -9.93
C HIS A 247 10.81 -5.71 -8.42
N GLU A 248 10.98 -4.52 -7.83
CA GLU A 248 10.74 -4.33 -6.40
C GLU A 248 9.27 -4.50 -6.04
N LEU A 249 8.32 -3.99 -6.85
CA LEU A 249 6.88 -4.17 -6.64
C LEU A 249 6.44 -5.65 -6.67
N GLU A 250 7.15 -6.49 -7.43
CA GLU A 250 6.91 -7.94 -7.48
C GLU A 250 7.52 -8.68 -6.29
N ASN A 251 8.62 -8.17 -5.73
CA ASN A 251 9.44 -8.85 -4.74
C ASN A 251 9.33 -8.28 -3.32
N ASN A 252 8.61 -7.17 -3.14
CA ASN A 252 8.37 -6.53 -1.86
C ASN A 252 6.92 -6.02 -1.81
N TYR A 253 6.01 -6.81 -1.23
CA TYR A 253 4.58 -6.51 -1.22
C TYR A 253 3.89 -6.99 0.05
N MET A 254 2.69 -6.49 0.27
CA MET A 254 1.84 -6.84 1.41
C MET A 254 0.52 -7.44 0.94
N ASP A 255 0.15 -8.57 1.54
CA ASP A 255 -1.18 -9.14 1.47
C ASP A 255 -1.93 -8.88 2.79
N ILE A 256 -3.10 -8.24 2.69
CA ILE A 256 -3.90 -7.85 3.85
C ILE A 256 -5.29 -8.45 3.71
N ASN A 257 -5.68 -9.25 4.71
CA ASN A 257 -6.99 -9.85 4.81
C ASN A 257 -7.67 -9.33 6.08
N ALA A 258 -8.84 -8.73 5.96
CA ALA A 258 -9.61 -8.23 7.10
C ALA A 258 -11.03 -8.78 7.07
N SER A 259 -11.49 -9.29 8.20
CA SER A 259 -12.83 -9.81 8.42
C SER A 259 -13.46 -9.14 9.62
N ASP A 260 -14.68 -8.65 9.46
CA ASP A 260 -15.49 -8.10 10.54
C ASP A 260 -16.85 -8.77 10.54
N LEU A 261 -17.31 -9.15 11.72
CA LEU A 261 -18.65 -9.66 11.96
C LEU A 261 -19.24 -8.99 13.21
N LYS A 262 -20.41 -8.42 13.07
CA LYS A 262 -21.20 -7.88 14.18
C LYS A 262 -22.57 -8.50 14.20
N VAL A 263 -23.02 -8.95 15.36
CA VAL A 263 -24.37 -9.41 15.62
C VAL A 263 -24.90 -8.67 16.83
N GLN A 264 -26.07 -8.07 16.70
CA GLN A 264 -26.74 -7.30 17.75
C GLN A 264 -28.19 -7.71 17.85
N GLY A 265 -28.64 -8.01 19.07
CA GLY A 265 -30.04 -8.27 19.41
C GLY A 265 -30.58 -7.17 20.30
N GLU A 266 -31.78 -6.70 20.01
CA GLU A 266 -32.50 -5.72 20.81
C GLU A 266 -33.89 -6.24 21.09
N LEU A 267 -34.24 -6.43 22.37
CA LEU A 267 -35.56 -6.83 22.82
C LEU A 267 -36.25 -5.58 23.37
N LYS A 268 -37.44 -5.26 22.83
CA LYS A 268 -38.30 -4.17 23.28
C LYS A 268 -39.61 -4.69 23.82
N TRP A 269 -39.89 -4.38 25.05
CA TRP A 269 -41.11 -4.81 25.72
C TRP A 269 -41.88 -3.61 26.31
N LYS A 270 -43.07 -3.33 25.74
CA LYS A 270 -43.99 -2.34 26.29
C LYS A 270 -44.89 -3.02 27.31
N ILE A 271 -44.48 -2.94 28.57
CA ILE A 271 -45.20 -3.56 29.70
C ILE A 271 -46.52 -2.84 29.95
N LEU A 272 -46.47 -1.50 29.91
CA LEU A 272 -47.56 -0.59 30.09
C LEU A 272 -47.57 0.50 29.02
N PRO A 273 -48.64 1.25 28.77
CA PRO A 273 -48.61 2.35 27.79
C PRO A 273 -47.49 3.37 28.02
N ASN A 274 -47.08 3.54 29.28
CA ASN A 274 -46.08 4.51 29.69
C ASN A 274 -44.73 3.86 30.16
N LEU A 275 -44.62 2.53 30.04
CA LEU A 275 -43.43 1.79 30.48
C LEU A 275 -42.94 0.87 29.37
N GLU A 276 -41.79 1.22 28.81
CA GLU A 276 -41.06 0.41 27.83
C GLU A 276 -39.73 -0.03 28.44
N VAL A 277 -39.41 -1.30 28.33
CA VAL A 277 -38.10 -1.87 28.72
C VAL A 277 -37.41 -2.31 27.44
N THR A 278 -36.15 -1.91 27.30
CA THR A 278 -35.29 -2.30 26.18
C THR A 278 -34.04 -3.00 26.73
N ALA A 279 -33.81 -4.22 26.24
CA ALA A 279 -32.57 -4.94 26.49
C ALA A 279 -31.79 -5.07 25.16
N LEU A 280 -30.53 -4.72 25.18
CA LEU A 280 -29.64 -4.75 24.01
C LEU A 280 -28.42 -5.60 24.32
N GLY A 281 -28.04 -6.47 23.40
CA GLY A 281 -26.79 -7.22 23.46
C GLY A 281 -26.13 -7.26 22.09
N ALA A 282 -24.83 -7.08 22.04
CA ALA A 282 -24.06 -7.14 20.81
C ALA A 282 -22.75 -7.91 20.98
N MET A 283 -22.37 -8.61 19.92
CA MET A 283 -21.07 -9.26 19.77
C MET A 283 -20.41 -8.77 18.50
N LYS A 284 -19.13 -8.41 18.59
CA LYS A 284 -18.30 -8.03 17.44
C LYS A 284 -17.06 -8.92 17.41
N TYR A 285 -16.79 -9.52 16.27
CA TYR A 285 -15.55 -10.20 15.95
C TYR A 285 -14.85 -9.46 14.81
N SER A 286 -13.57 -9.11 15.02
CA SER A 286 -12.70 -8.53 13.99
C SER A 286 -11.42 -9.33 13.92
N SER A 287 -10.98 -9.63 12.70
CA SER A 287 -9.70 -10.30 12.44
C SER A 287 -9.02 -9.61 11.26
N THR A 288 -7.76 -9.25 11.45
CA THR A 288 -6.91 -8.71 10.39
C THR A 288 -5.61 -9.50 10.38
N SER A 289 -5.28 -10.06 9.22
CA SER A 289 -3.97 -10.68 8.94
C SER A 289 -3.26 -9.83 7.90
N GLN A 290 -2.04 -9.44 8.21
CA GLN A 290 -1.16 -8.70 7.32
C GLN A 290 0.12 -9.53 7.14
N GLU A 291 0.42 -9.89 5.91
CA GLU A 291 1.62 -10.59 5.51
C GLU A 291 2.46 -9.68 4.65
N HIS A 292 3.70 -9.37 5.09
CA HIS A 292 4.68 -8.61 4.33
C HIS A 292 5.74 -9.58 3.80
N ILE A 293 5.85 -9.66 2.49
CA ILE A 293 6.70 -10.60 1.78
C ILE A 293 7.81 -9.80 1.09
N ILE A 294 9.03 -10.05 1.53
CA ILE A 294 10.27 -9.47 0.99
C ILE A 294 11.10 -10.64 0.50
N THR A 295 11.15 -10.86 -0.82
CA THR A 295 11.89 -12.00 -1.37
C THR A 295 13.40 -11.76 -1.34
N ASP A 296 14.16 -12.82 -1.56
CA ASP A 296 15.62 -12.78 -1.67
C ASP A 296 16.14 -11.81 -2.75
N PHE A 297 15.34 -11.57 -3.79
CA PHE A 297 15.69 -10.71 -4.93
C PHE A 297 15.29 -9.24 -4.74
N SER A 298 14.61 -8.89 -3.66
CA SER A 298 14.23 -7.51 -3.39
C SER A 298 15.44 -6.63 -3.11
N ASN A 299 15.34 -5.34 -3.41
CA ASN A 299 16.38 -4.36 -3.07
C ASN A 299 16.68 -4.36 -1.57
N GLN A 300 15.66 -4.50 -0.72
CA GLN A 300 15.82 -4.56 0.72
C GLN A 300 16.67 -5.75 1.18
N ALA A 301 16.35 -6.97 0.74
CA ALA A 301 17.12 -8.15 1.09
C ALA A 301 18.55 -8.04 0.60
N MET A 302 18.76 -7.51 -0.61
CA MET A 302 20.07 -7.28 -1.18
C MET A 302 20.86 -6.19 -0.43
N ALA A 303 20.21 -5.10 0.02
CA ALA A 303 20.85 -4.03 0.78
C ALA A 303 21.41 -4.52 2.12
N TYR A 304 20.73 -5.46 2.79
CA TYR A 304 21.14 -6.05 4.07
C TYR A 304 22.41 -6.93 3.98
N ARG A 305 22.88 -7.19 2.76
CA ARG A 305 24.11 -7.96 2.48
C ARG A 305 25.07 -7.25 1.53
N ALA A 306 24.76 -6.02 1.09
CA ALA A 306 25.56 -5.31 0.10
C ALA A 306 26.89 -4.84 0.69
N MET A 307 27.98 -5.52 0.33
CA MET A 307 29.35 -5.18 0.71
C MET A 307 30.39 -5.59 -0.37
N PRO A 308 30.15 -5.28 -1.67
CA PRO A 308 31.03 -5.70 -2.75
C PRO A 308 32.40 -5.01 -2.69
N THR A 309 32.50 -3.84 -2.07
CA THR A 309 33.75 -3.10 -1.86
C THR A 309 33.88 -2.70 -0.38
N SER A 310 35.08 -2.40 0.08
CA SER A 310 35.30 -1.89 1.44
C SER A 310 34.55 -0.58 1.69
N SER A 311 34.52 0.30 0.69
CA SER A 311 33.81 1.58 0.79
C SER A 311 32.29 1.38 0.98
N ILE A 312 31.66 0.49 0.20
CA ILE A 312 30.23 0.19 0.34
C ILE A 312 29.97 -0.49 1.68
N ARG A 313 30.77 -1.48 2.07
CA ARG A 313 30.65 -2.14 3.38
C ARG A 313 30.70 -1.13 4.53
N ASP A 314 31.64 -0.19 4.48
CA ASP A 314 31.87 0.76 5.57
C ASP A 314 30.80 1.87 5.60
N GLN A 315 30.19 2.21 4.46
CA GLN A 315 29.15 3.23 4.33
C GLN A 315 27.72 2.68 4.46
N ASN A 316 27.50 1.38 4.16
CA ASN A 316 26.14 0.82 4.17
C ASN A 316 25.57 0.73 5.60
N PRO A 317 24.53 1.53 5.95
CA PRO A 317 23.93 1.53 7.27
C PRO A 317 23.05 0.31 7.54
N HIS A 318 22.73 -0.47 6.50
CA HIS A 318 21.87 -1.65 6.60
C HIS A 318 22.61 -2.91 7.02
N LEU A 319 23.92 -2.85 7.21
CA LEU A 319 24.71 -3.95 7.76
C LEU A 319 24.73 -3.90 9.30
N TYR A 320 24.87 -5.06 9.92
CA TYR A 320 25.06 -5.15 11.37
C TYR A 320 26.46 -4.66 11.76
N ARG A 321 26.51 -3.80 12.75
CA ARG A 321 27.73 -3.31 13.40
C ARG A 321 27.69 -3.72 14.86
N ASP A 322 28.76 -4.33 15.34
CA ASP A 322 28.86 -4.74 16.74
C ASP A 322 28.97 -3.49 17.64
N PRO A 323 27.99 -3.24 18.51
CA PRO A 323 28.01 -2.08 19.41
C PRO A 323 29.13 -2.16 20.46
N ASP A 324 29.57 -3.38 20.81
CA ASP A 324 30.60 -3.61 21.82
C ASP A 324 31.99 -3.60 21.22
N ASN A 325 32.14 -3.70 19.91
CA ASN A 325 33.43 -3.65 19.20
C ASN A 325 33.34 -2.76 17.95
N PRO A 326 33.50 -1.44 18.09
CA PRO A 326 33.45 -0.49 16.97
C PRO A 326 34.50 -0.74 15.85
N TYR A 327 35.51 -1.55 16.12
CA TYR A 327 36.55 -1.90 15.15
C TYR A 327 36.27 -3.20 14.39
N ALA A 328 35.20 -3.92 14.75
CA ALA A 328 34.72 -5.08 14.00
C ALA A 328 34.23 -4.67 12.62
N LEU A 329 34.52 -5.49 11.61
CA LEU A 329 34.00 -5.26 10.29
C LEU A 329 32.46 -5.50 10.30
N PRO A 330 31.68 -4.64 9.62
CA PRO A 330 30.26 -4.87 9.44
C PRO A 330 29.98 -6.22 8.76
N ILE A 331 28.90 -6.87 9.16
CA ILE A 331 28.48 -8.15 8.62
C ILE A 331 27.04 -8.07 8.06
N SER A 332 26.71 -9.00 7.19
CA SER A 332 25.34 -9.12 6.65
C SER A 332 24.34 -9.45 7.75
N ILE A 333 23.24 -8.70 7.81
CA ILE A 333 22.06 -9.06 8.66
C ILE A 333 21.31 -10.25 8.06
N LEU A 334 21.25 -10.32 6.74
CA LEU A 334 20.52 -11.35 5.99
C LEU A 334 21.48 -11.94 4.92
N PRO A 335 22.29 -12.96 5.26
CA PRO A 335 23.27 -13.52 4.31
C PRO A 335 22.63 -14.09 3.06
N GLU A 336 21.47 -14.72 3.19
CA GLU A 336 20.68 -15.31 2.10
C GLU A 336 19.19 -15.33 2.44
N GLY A 337 18.32 -15.50 1.43
CA GLY A 337 16.87 -15.57 1.60
C GLY A 337 16.21 -14.21 1.71
N GLY A 338 14.92 -14.24 1.96
CA GLY A 338 14.05 -13.08 2.13
C GLY A 338 13.54 -12.94 3.56
N ILE A 339 12.61 -12.00 3.76
CA ILE A 339 11.96 -11.74 5.05
C ILE A 339 10.46 -11.96 4.86
N TYR A 340 9.87 -12.68 5.80
CA TYR A 340 8.42 -12.83 5.90
C TYR A 340 7.97 -12.34 7.27
N GLU A 341 7.16 -11.28 7.27
CA GLU A 341 6.59 -10.70 8.47
C GLU A 341 5.08 -10.95 8.47
N CYS A 342 4.56 -11.55 9.53
CA CYS A 342 3.14 -11.77 9.71
C CYS A 342 2.65 -11.03 10.95
N SER A 343 1.61 -10.23 10.80
CA SER A 343 0.92 -9.55 11.90
C SER A 343 -0.54 -9.93 11.90
N ASP A 344 -0.96 -10.69 12.91
CA ASP A 344 -2.34 -11.10 13.12
C ASP A 344 -2.94 -10.33 14.29
N PHE A 345 -4.07 -9.67 14.03
CA PHE A 345 -4.88 -9.02 15.04
C PHE A 345 -6.25 -9.68 15.10
N ARG A 346 -6.69 -10.05 16.31
CA ARG A 346 -8.02 -10.60 16.55
C ARG A 346 -8.64 -9.92 17.76
N MET A 347 -9.88 -9.50 17.61
CA MET A 347 -10.64 -8.85 18.67
C MET A 347 -12.04 -9.45 18.75
N LEU A 348 -12.45 -9.75 19.98
CA LEU A 348 -13.82 -10.14 20.31
C LEU A 348 -14.34 -9.12 21.33
N GLY A 349 -15.40 -8.41 20.98
CA GLY A 349 -16.04 -7.39 21.82
C GLY A 349 -17.48 -7.76 22.11
N TYR A 350 -17.93 -7.38 23.30
CA TYR A 350 -19.32 -7.54 23.77
C TYR A 350 -19.83 -6.20 24.30
N ASP A 351 -21.09 -5.89 23.99
CA ASP A 351 -21.83 -4.74 24.54
C ASP A 351 -23.17 -5.23 25.08
N PHE A 352 -23.58 -4.71 26.25
CA PHE A 352 -24.84 -5.05 26.92
C PHE A 352 -25.55 -3.78 27.39
#